data_d8e7f6e1e5f06b04290ae320da2a64ca
#
_entry.id   d8e7f6e1e5f06b04290ae320da2a64ca
#
_cell.length_a   1.000
_cell.length_b   1.000
_cell.length_c   1.000
_cell.angle_alpha   90.00
_cell.angle_beta   90.00
_cell.angle_gamma   90.00
#
_symmetry.space_group_name_H-M   'P 1'
#
loop_
_entity.id
_entity.type
_entity.pdbx_description
1 polymer ?
#
loop_
_entity_poly.entity_id
_entity_poly.type
_entity_poly.pdbx_seq_one_letter_code
_entity_poly.pdbx_strand_id
1 'polypeptide(L)' 'MKITEVKIFSVNEERLKAYVTITIEGCFVVRDLKIIQGPGGLFVAMPSKKRKDGQFRDIAHPLNQET' A
#
# COMPACT_ATOMS: atom_id res chain seq x y z
N MET A 1 -1.37 0.74 -17.14
CA MET A 1 -2.27 0.27 -16.07
C MET A 1 -2.99 1.45 -15.44
N LYS A 2 -4.29 1.37 -15.32
CA LYS A 2 -5.08 2.48 -14.82
C LYS A 2 -5.75 2.13 -13.50
N ILE A 3 -5.54 2.97 -12.50
CA ILE A 3 -6.26 2.86 -11.22
C ILE A 3 -7.60 3.55 -11.39
N THR A 4 -8.69 2.78 -11.26
CA THR A 4 -10.04 3.26 -11.51
C THR A 4 -10.80 3.61 -10.24
N GLU A 5 -10.35 3.12 -9.09
CA GLU A 5 -10.97 3.46 -7.81
C GLU A 5 -9.93 3.41 -6.71
N VAL A 6 -10.04 4.33 -5.75
CA VAL A 6 -9.20 4.37 -4.55
C VAL A 6 -10.12 4.55 -3.34
N LYS A 7 -10.02 3.64 -2.38
CA LYS A 7 -10.73 3.74 -1.10
C LYS A 7 -9.73 3.91 0.01
N ILE A 8 -9.94 4.91 0.86
CA ILE A 8 -9.04 5.26 1.95
C ILE A 8 -9.78 5.12 3.26
N PHE A 9 -9.21 4.31 4.16
CA PHE A 9 -9.75 4.11 5.51
C PHE A 9 -8.77 4.73 6.50
N SER A 10 -9.13 5.88 7.04
CA SER A 10 -8.26 6.62 7.96
C SER A 10 -8.06 5.87 9.28
N VAL A 11 -6.83 5.91 9.77
CA VAL A 11 -6.45 5.33 11.05
C VAL A 11 -5.74 6.41 11.85
N ASN A 12 -6.09 6.54 13.12
CA ASN A 12 -5.50 7.57 13.97
C ASN A 12 -4.39 6.99 14.85
N GLU A 13 -3.32 6.55 14.21
CA GLU A 13 -2.14 6.05 14.90
C GLU A 13 -0.93 6.94 14.58
N GLU A 14 0.11 6.82 15.38
CA GLU A 14 1.26 7.70 15.30
C GLU A 14 1.97 7.61 13.95
N ARG A 15 2.18 6.41 13.45
CA ARG A 15 2.89 6.18 12.18
C ARG A 15 1.97 5.76 11.06
N LEU A 16 1.02 4.88 11.34
CA LEU A 16 0.07 4.42 10.33
C LEU A 16 -1.08 5.41 10.22
N LYS A 17 -1.22 6.04 9.07
CA LYS A 17 -2.23 7.08 8.85
C LYS A 17 -3.49 6.57 8.15
N ALA A 18 -3.35 5.58 7.29
CA ALA A 18 -4.51 5.03 6.59
C ALA A 18 -4.20 3.68 5.97
N TYR A 19 -5.25 2.89 5.77
CA TYR A 19 -5.23 1.74 4.86
C TYR A 19 -5.85 2.16 3.55
N VAL A 20 -5.34 1.63 2.45
CA VAL A 20 -5.80 1.97 1.11
C VAL A 20 -6.10 0.71 0.33
N THR A 21 -7.21 0.74 -0.39
CA THR A 21 -7.59 -0.29 -1.36
C THR A 21 -7.69 0.37 -2.73
N ILE A 22 -7.04 -0.21 -3.71
CA ILE A 22 -7.10 0.30 -5.08
C ILE A 22 -7.73 -0.73 -6.00
N THR A 23 -8.45 -0.25 -7.01
CA THR A 23 -8.98 -1.09 -8.08
C THR A 23 -8.27 -0.73 -9.38
N ILE A 24 -7.79 -1.74 -10.07
CA ILE A 24 -7.03 -1.57 -11.30
C ILE A 24 -7.93 -1.99 -12.47
N GLU A 25 -8.12 -1.06 -13.40
CA GLU A 25 -8.91 -1.28 -14.64
C GLU A 25 -10.30 -1.86 -14.39
N GLY A 26 -10.89 -1.51 -13.25
CA GLY A 26 -12.23 -1.95 -12.90
C GLY A 26 -12.39 -3.44 -12.61
N CYS A 27 -11.29 -4.20 -12.57
CA CYS A 27 -11.38 -5.66 -12.48
C CYS A 27 -10.41 -6.34 -11.52
N PHE A 28 -9.45 -5.62 -10.96
CA PHE A 28 -8.48 -6.20 -10.04
C PHE A 28 -8.30 -5.30 -8.82
N VAL A 29 -8.44 -5.87 -7.63
CA VAL A 29 -8.39 -5.11 -6.36
C VAL A 29 -7.12 -5.47 -5.61
N VAL A 30 -6.40 -4.46 -5.14
CA VAL A 30 -5.27 -4.64 -4.22
C VAL A 30 -5.64 -3.97 -2.90
N ARG A 31 -5.60 -4.74 -1.82
CA ARG A 31 -5.94 -4.27 -0.47
C ARG A 31 -4.71 -4.15 0.40
N ASP A 32 -4.88 -3.51 1.55
CA ASP A 32 -3.87 -3.42 2.61
C ASP A 32 -2.62 -2.64 2.23
N LEU A 33 -2.73 -1.72 1.27
CA LEU A 33 -1.71 -0.69 1.14
C LEU A 33 -1.82 0.22 2.36
N LYS A 34 -0.70 0.74 2.82
CA LYS A 34 -0.66 1.58 4.01
C LYS A 34 -0.05 2.93 3.69
N ILE A 35 -0.62 3.98 4.26
CA ILE A 35 0.01 5.30 4.24
C ILE A 35 0.69 5.48 5.58
N ILE A 36 2.00 5.65 5.56
CA ILE A 36 2.84 5.68 6.75
C ILE A 36 3.57 7.01 6.83
N GLN A 37 3.61 7.59 8.03
CA GLN A 37 4.41 8.77 8.31
C GLN A 37 5.83 8.35 8.62
N GLY A 38 6.74 8.62 7.72
CA GLY A 38 8.16 8.37 7.91
C GLY A 38 8.91 9.65 8.28
N PRO A 39 10.23 9.55 8.52
CA PRO A 39 11.04 10.72 8.87
C PRO A 39 11.12 11.76 7.75
N GLY A 40 10.98 11.36 6.51
CA GLY A 40 11.00 12.25 5.36
C GLY A 40 9.64 12.66 4.84
N GLY A 41 8.55 12.23 5.48
CA GLY A 41 7.19 12.54 5.06
C GLY A 41 6.34 11.28 4.90
N LEU A 42 5.20 11.44 4.25
CA LEU A 42 4.28 10.32 4.01
C LEU A 42 4.77 9.45 2.85
N PHE A 43 4.60 8.15 2.99
CA PHE A 43 4.86 7.23 1.89
C PHE A 43 3.84 6.10 1.90
N VAL A 44 3.72 5.41 0.76
CA VAL A 44 2.82 4.28 0.58
C VAL A 44 3.62 2.99 0.72
N ALA A 45 3.20 2.14 1.67
CA ALA A 45 3.78 0.82 1.84
C ALA A 45 2.89 -0.21 1.15
N MET A 46 3.52 -1.07 0.37
CA MET A 46 2.82 -2.14 -0.34
C MET A 46 2.41 -3.26 0.62
N PRO A 47 1.39 -4.07 0.26
CA PRO A 47 1.05 -5.24 1.05
C PRO A 47 2.27 -6.18 1.10
N SER A 48 2.59 -6.64 2.30
CA SER A 48 3.80 -7.43 2.51
C SER A 48 3.54 -8.58 3.47
N LYS A 49 4.44 -9.55 3.45
CA LYS A 49 4.37 -10.71 4.31
C LYS A 49 5.69 -10.92 5.03
N LYS A 50 5.61 -11.25 6.31
CA LYS A 50 6.81 -11.55 7.10
C LYS A 50 7.34 -12.93 6.73
N ARG A 51 8.62 -13.00 6.41
CA ARG A 51 9.30 -14.25 6.09
C ARG A 51 9.74 -14.97 7.35
N LYS A 52 10.18 -16.23 7.19
CA LYS A 52 10.67 -17.03 8.31
C LYS A 52 11.89 -16.43 9.01
N ASP A 53 12.70 -15.68 8.27
CA ASP A 53 13.87 -14.99 8.82
C ASP A 53 13.55 -13.68 9.52
N GLY A 54 12.27 -13.32 9.61
CA GLY A 54 11.83 -12.09 10.24
C GLY A 54 11.78 -10.86 9.32
N GLN A 55 12.22 -10.99 8.08
CA GLN A 55 12.16 -9.89 7.11
C GLN A 55 10.83 -9.85 6.40
N PHE A 56 10.39 -8.64 6.05
CA PHE A 56 9.17 -8.44 5.28
C PHE A 56 9.48 -8.38 3.79
N ARG A 57 8.61 -8.99 3.00
CA ARG A 57 8.65 -8.93 1.54
C ARG A 57 7.31 -8.46 1.00
N ASP A 58 7.34 -7.57 0.05
CA ASP A 58 6.14 -7.13 -0.64
C ASP A 58 5.48 -8.31 -1.35
N ILE A 59 4.17 -8.43 -1.19
CA ILE A 59 3.36 -9.41 -1.92
C ILE A 59 3.05 -8.87 -3.31
N ALA A 60 2.86 -7.54 -3.42
CA ALA A 60 2.57 -6.86 -4.65
C ALA A 60 3.29 -5.52 -4.66
N HIS A 61 3.83 -5.12 -5.79
CA HIS A 61 4.50 -3.82 -5.93
C HIS A 61 4.52 -3.40 -7.40
N PRO A 62 4.61 -2.08 -7.67
CA PRO A 62 4.76 -1.63 -9.04
C PRO A 62 6.12 -2.04 -9.60
N LEU A 63 6.17 -2.31 -10.90
CA LEU A 63 7.40 -2.70 -11.57
C LEU A 63 8.20 -1.51 -12.11
N ASN A 64 7.57 -0.35 -12.23
CA ASN A 64 8.20 0.84 -12.77
C ASN A 64 7.54 2.09 -12.21
N GLN A 65 8.11 3.25 -12.51
CA GLN A 65 7.62 4.52 -11.98
C GLN A 65 6.32 5.01 -12.62
N GLU A 66 5.94 4.49 -13.77
CA GLU A 66 4.69 4.86 -14.43
C GLU A 66 3.47 4.24 -13.75
N THR A 67 3.70 3.24 -12.95
CA THR A 67 2.64 2.55 -12.20
C THR A 67 2.35 3.26 -10.84
#